data_75ff41357e7a984128528dd671fae9f1
#
_entry.id   75ff41357e7a984128528dd671fae9f1
#
_cell.length_a   1.000
_cell.length_b   1.000
_cell.length_c   1.000
_cell.angle_alpha   90.00
_cell.angle_beta   90.00
_cell.angle_gamma   90.00
#
_symmetry.space_group_name_H-M   'P 1'
#
loop_
_entity.id
_entity.type
_entity.pdbx_description
1 polymer ?
#
loop_
_entity_poly.entity_id
_entity_poly.type
_entity_poly.pdbx_seq_one_letter_code
_entity_poly.pdbx_strand_id
1 'polypeptide(L)'
;MKFKIVSLFVLCAILISCGTSRQGGKKQRKGTKAQVVLTPEQQRKYDYFFLEASRLKMKDDYSAAFDLLQHCLTINPNASSALYEISQYYMYLKQVPQGQAALEKAVENDPDNYWYSQGLASLYQQQNEMQKATNLLESMATRFSDRMDPLYSLLDIYNRLEEYDNVITTLNRLEEKMGKNEQLSMEKFRIYLQKKDNQSAFREIESLVEEYPMDMRYQVILGDVYMQNDKKDEAYNIYKKVLATEPDNAMAMYSLASYYEQTGQKELYEQQLDTLLLNKKVPSDTKLNVMRQFVVENERAGRDSTRVINLFDRIMEQDQDDAQMPMLYAQYLLAKKMNKETMPVLERVLDIDPTNTAARMTLLGEAVQKGDYKEVIRL
;
A
#
# COMPACT_ATOMS: atom_id res chain seq x y z
N MET A 1 -13.80 55.68 -44.86
CA MET A 1 -13.17 56.23 -46.09
C MET A 1 -12.29 55.16 -46.72
N LYS A 2 -12.62 54.79 -47.92
CA LYS A 2 -11.83 54.19 -49.03
C LYS A 2 -11.18 52.80 -48.75
N PHE A 3 -11.73 51.69 -49.27
CA PHE A 3 -11.64 51.19 -50.66
C PHE A 3 -10.20 50.86 -51.07
N LYS A 4 -9.78 49.72 -51.60
CA LYS A 4 -10.32 48.79 -52.65
C LYS A 4 -9.31 47.64 -52.75
N ILE A 5 -9.74 46.46 -53.00
CA ILE A 5 -9.93 45.68 -54.25
C ILE A 5 -8.73 44.71 -54.50
N VAL A 6 -8.98 43.43 -54.38
CA VAL A 6 -9.13 42.35 -55.37
C VAL A 6 -7.97 42.25 -56.40
N SER A 7 -7.32 41.15 -56.48
CA SER A 7 -7.12 40.45 -57.74
C SER A 7 -6.82 38.96 -57.57
N LEU A 8 -7.68 38.22 -58.14
CA LEU A 8 -7.71 36.82 -58.56
C LEU A 8 -6.74 36.62 -59.73
N PHE A 9 -5.85 35.59 -59.66
CA PHE A 9 -5.34 34.94 -60.88
C PHE A 9 -5.27 33.42 -60.66
N VAL A 10 -6.10 32.77 -61.43
CA VAL A 10 -6.09 31.35 -61.79
C VAL A 10 -5.09 31.20 -62.94
N LEU A 11 -4.24 30.17 -62.95
CA LEU A 11 -4.09 29.23 -64.07
C LEU A 11 -3.05 28.14 -63.86
N CYS A 12 -3.49 26.91 -64.03
CA CYS A 12 -2.92 25.75 -64.77
C CYS A 12 -1.61 25.08 -64.25
N ALA A 13 -1.81 23.98 -63.67
CA ALA A 13 -1.39 22.62 -64.04
C ALA A 13 -0.14 22.43 -64.89
N ILE A 14 0.90 21.80 -64.35
CA ILE A 14 1.68 20.80 -65.09
C ILE A 14 2.02 19.65 -64.09
N LEU A 15 1.55 18.45 -64.43
CA LEU A 15 1.87 17.18 -63.80
C LEU A 15 3.34 16.84 -64.10
N ILE A 16 4.20 16.78 -63.08
CA ILE A 16 5.43 16.01 -63.18
C ILE A 16 5.37 15.01 -62.02
N SER A 17 5.03 13.79 -62.39
CA SER A 17 5.18 12.59 -61.57
C SER A 17 6.67 12.34 -61.36
N CYS A 18 7.15 12.56 -60.14
CA CYS A 18 8.41 11.99 -59.66
C CYS A 18 8.07 11.11 -58.44
N GLY A 19 8.07 9.81 -58.66
CA GLY A 19 7.95 8.82 -57.65
C GLY A 19 9.09 8.92 -56.63
N THR A 20 8.79 9.43 -55.46
CA THR A 20 9.62 9.16 -54.28
C THR A 20 9.02 7.96 -53.56
N SER A 21 9.69 6.83 -53.75
CA SER A 21 9.50 5.63 -52.96
C SER A 21 9.69 6.00 -51.49
N ARG A 22 8.57 6.10 -50.76
CA ARG A 22 8.62 6.01 -49.31
C ARG A 22 9.14 4.58 -48.96
N GLN A 23 10.42 4.51 -48.67
CA GLN A 23 10.98 3.40 -47.90
C GLN A 23 10.25 3.40 -46.54
N GLY A 24 9.15 2.65 -46.48
CA GLY A 24 8.59 2.20 -45.21
C GLY A 24 9.68 1.46 -44.50
N GLY A 25 10.22 2.06 -43.43
CA GLY A 25 11.10 1.34 -42.51
C GLY A 25 10.42 0.08 -42.05
N LYS A 26 10.78 -1.04 -42.69
CA LYS A 26 10.49 -2.37 -42.13
C LYS A 26 11.20 -2.38 -40.77
N LYS A 27 10.43 -2.19 -39.68
CA LYS A 27 10.84 -2.68 -38.37
C LYS A 27 11.29 -4.13 -38.58
N GLN A 28 12.59 -4.37 -38.51
CA GLN A 28 13.14 -5.71 -38.45
C GLN A 28 12.44 -6.39 -37.27
N ARG A 29 11.43 -7.22 -37.56
CA ARG A 29 11.01 -8.25 -36.64
C ARG A 29 12.26 -9.08 -36.38
N LYS A 30 12.81 -8.99 -35.16
CA LYS A 30 13.84 -9.92 -34.68
C LYS A 30 13.37 -11.31 -35.06
N GLY A 31 14.25 -12.04 -35.73
CA GLY A 31 13.95 -13.28 -36.43
C GLY A 31 13.11 -14.21 -35.58
N THR A 32 11.98 -14.60 -36.12
CA THR A 32 11.22 -15.76 -35.68
C THR A 32 12.18 -16.94 -35.77
N LYS A 33 12.58 -17.52 -34.63
CA LYS A 33 13.29 -18.80 -34.62
C LYS A 33 12.50 -19.75 -35.48
N ALA A 34 13.20 -20.52 -36.33
CA ALA A 34 12.56 -21.46 -37.25
C ALA A 34 11.60 -22.38 -36.46
N GLN A 35 10.32 -22.20 -36.69
CA GLN A 35 9.30 -23.07 -36.10
C GLN A 35 9.60 -24.51 -36.57
N VAL A 36 9.75 -25.43 -35.64
CA VAL A 36 9.94 -26.84 -35.96
C VAL A 36 8.67 -27.31 -36.66
N VAL A 37 8.75 -27.53 -37.98
CA VAL A 37 7.62 -28.06 -38.77
C VAL A 37 7.60 -29.56 -38.57
N LEU A 38 6.65 -30.04 -37.80
CA LEU A 38 6.44 -31.47 -37.59
C LEU A 38 5.72 -32.09 -38.80
N THR A 39 6.10 -33.30 -39.14
CA THR A 39 5.29 -34.12 -40.08
C THR A 39 3.93 -34.45 -39.43
N PRO A 40 2.90 -34.76 -40.23
CA PRO A 40 1.59 -35.14 -39.67
C PRO A 40 1.65 -36.35 -38.73
N GLU A 41 2.61 -37.27 -38.92
CA GLU A 41 2.83 -38.38 -38.01
C GLU A 41 3.49 -37.95 -36.70
N GLN A 42 4.50 -37.08 -36.76
CA GLN A 42 5.13 -36.51 -35.57
C GLN A 42 4.15 -35.70 -34.76
N GLN A 43 3.29 -34.92 -35.43
CA GLN A 43 2.25 -34.15 -34.74
C GLN A 43 1.28 -35.07 -34.00
N ARG A 44 0.77 -36.13 -34.64
CA ARG A 44 -0.13 -37.10 -33.98
C ARG A 44 0.54 -37.80 -32.79
N LYS A 45 1.82 -38.14 -32.89
CA LYS A 45 2.57 -38.73 -31.78
C LYS A 45 2.74 -37.75 -30.62
N TYR A 46 3.09 -36.49 -30.93
CA TYR A 46 3.19 -35.44 -29.94
C TYR A 46 1.86 -35.22 -29.21
N ASP A 47 0.76 -35.04 -29.96
CA ASP A 47 -0.57 -34.83 -29.40
C ASP A 47 -0.99 -36.00 -28.50
N TYR A 48 -0.75 -37.24 -28.94
CA TYR A 48 -1.04 -38.44 -28.14
C TYR A 48 -0.26 -38.41 -26.81
N PHE A 49 1.05 -38.21 -26.86
CA PHE A 49 1.87 -38.18 -25.64
C PHE A 49 1.51 -37.04 -24.71
N PHE A 50 1.22 -35.88 -25.26
CA PHE A 50 0.86 -34.71 -24.43
C PHE A 50 -0.50 -34.89 -23.73
N LEU A 51 -1.50 -35.40 -24.46
CA LEU A 51 -2.82 -35.68 -23.88
C LEU A 51 -2.74 -36.83 -22.85
N GLU A 52 -1.96 -37.88 -23.13
CA GLU A 52 -1.78 -38.95 -22.17
C GLU A 52 -1.00 -38.53 -20.93
N ALA A 53 0.01 -37.69 -21.07
CA ALA A 53 0.69 -37.07 -19.93
C ALA A 53 -0.28 -36.26 -19.06
N SER A 54 -1.16 -35.47 -19.69
CA SER A 54 -2.20 -34.71 -18.98
C SER A 54 -3.17 -35.64 -18.23
N ARG A 55 -3.57 -36.75 -18.87
CA ARG A 55 -4.45 -37.78 -18.28
C ARG A 55 -3.80 -38.47 -17.05
N LEU A 56 -2.51 -38.81 -17.17
CA LEU A 56 -1.75 -39.40 -16.07
C LEU A 56 -1.55 -38.43 -14.91
N LYS A 57 -1.28 -37.17 -15.19
CA LYS A 57 -1.23 -36.08 -14.17
C LYS A 57 -2.53 -36.00 -13.38
N MET A 58 -3.69 -36.12 -14.06
CA MET A 58 -5.01 -36.12 -13.39
C MET A 58 -5.27 -37.37 -12.54
N LYS A 59 -4.48 -38.44 -12.74
CA LYS A 59 -4.51 -39.70 -11.97
C LYS A 59 -3.39 -39.79 -10.94
N ASP A 60 -2.69 -38.69 -10.70
CA ASP A 60 -1.55 -38.58 -9.80
C ASP A 60 -0.35 -39.47 -10.17
N ASP A 61 -0.33 -40.03 -11.41
CA ASP A 61 0.84 -40.76 -11.93
C ASP A 61 1.85 -39.77 -12.54
N TYR A 62 2.50 -39.03 -11.66
CA TYR A 62 3.43 -37.97 -12.04
C TYR A 62 4.69 -38.47 -12.72
N SER A 63 5.17 -39.68 -12.39
CA SER A 63 6.36 -40.27 -13.02
C SER A 63 6.12 -40.57 -14.49
N ALA A 64 5.04 -41.29 -14.79
CA ALA A 64 4.70 -41.64 -16.18
C ALA A 64 4.35 -40.38 -17.00
N ALA A 65 3.69 -39.40 -16.39
CA ALA A 65 3.39 -38.11 -17.03
C ALA A 65 4.68 -37.36 -17.39
N PHE A 66 5.68 -37.34 -16.51
CA PHE A 66 6.98 -36.72 -16.76
C PHE A 66 7.71 -37.39 -17.93
N ASP A 67 7.75 -38.71 -17.96
CA ASP A 67 8.39 -39.48 -19.08
C ASP A 67 7.74 -39.13 -20.41
N LEU A 68 6.41 -39.08 -20.47
CA LEU A 68 5.69 -38.70 -21.70
C LEU A 68 5.96 -37.26 -22.13
N LEU A 69 6.09 -36.33 -21.19
CA LEU A 69 6.49 -34.95 -21.51
C LEU A 69 7.91 -34.91 -22.09
N GLN A 70 8.83 -35.71 -21.58
CA GLN A 70 10.16 -35.84 -22.18
C GLN A 70 10.07 -36.36 -23.61
N HIS A 71 9.22 -37.36 -23.88
CA HIS A 71 8.96 -37.82 -25.23
C HIS A 71 8.37 -36.75 -26.15
N CYS A 72 7.47 -35.88 -25.62
CA CYS A 72 6.99 -34.72 -26.35
C CYS A 72 8.14 -33.80 -26.78
N LEU A 73 9.10 -33.54 -25.88
CA LEU A 73 10.25 -32.69 -26.17
C LEU A 73 11.31 -33.32 -27.06
N THR A 74 11.37 -34.67 -27.18
CA THR A 74 12.18 -35.30 -28.20
C THR A 74 11.60 -35.13 -29.60
N ILE A 75 10.27 -35.04 -29.72
CA ILE A 75 9.59 -34.81 -31.00
C ILE A 75 9.63 -33.31 -31.37
N ASN A 76 9.28 -32.46 -30.41
CA ASN A 76 9.31 -31.02 -30.57
C ASN A 76 10.03 -30.31 -29.38
N PRO A 77 11.34 -30.08 -29.47
CA PRO A 77 12.12 -29.42 -28.41
C PRO A 77 11.70 -28.01 -28.11
N ASN A 78 10.86 -27.38 -28.94
CA ASN A 78 10.39 -26.01 -28.82
C ASN A 78 8.89 -25.93 -28.47
N ALA A 79 8.26 -27.02 -28.09
CA ALA A 79 6.86 -27.05 -27.70
C ALA A 79 6.64 -26.34 -26.37
N SER A 80 6.16 -25.08 -26.41
CA SER A 80 5.99 -24.24 -25.21
C SER A 80 5.11 -24.88 -24.15
N SER A 81 4.04 -25.57 -24.55
CA SER A 81 3.15 -26.29 -23.63
C SER A 81 3.85 -27.42 -22.89
N ALA A 82 4.63 -28.24 -23.58
CA ALA A 82 5.38 -29.32 -22.94
C ALA A 82 6.54 -28.80 -22.09
N LEU A 83 7.20 -27.73 -22.53
CA LEU A 83 8.23 -27.02 -21.74
C LEU A 83 7.67 -26.43 -20.46
N TYR A 84 6.49 -25.81 -20.52
CA TYR A 84 5.82 -25.28 -19.35
C TYR A 84 5.42 -26.39 -18.36
N GLU A 85 4.77 -27.44 -18.87
CA GLU A 85 4.35 -28.54 -18.01
C GLU A 85 5.55 -29.24 -17.36
N ILE A 86 6.61 -29.58 -18.12
CA ILE A 86 7.79 -30.26 -17.57
C ILE A 86 8.55 -29.38 -16.56
N SER A 87 8.50 -28.04 -16.71
CA SER A 87 9.11 -27.13 -15.75
C SER A 87 8.54 -27.31 -14.34
N GLN A 88 7.22 -27.56 -14.24
CA GLN A 88 6.56 -27.78 -12.94
C GLN A 88 7.07 -29.06 -12.26
N TYR A 89 7.33 -30.12 -13.03
CA TYR A 89 7.91 -31.35 -12.50
C TYR A 89 9.35 -31.14 -12.02
N TYR A 90 10.17 -30.42 -12.79
CA TYR A 90 11.52 -30.07 -12.34
C TYR A 90 11.50 -29.26 -11.05
N MET A 91 10.56 -28.31 -10.91
CA MET A 91 10.41 -27.54 -9.68
C MET A 91 10.01 -28.43 -8.50
N TYR A 92 9.04 -29.36 -8.70
CA TYR A 92 8.64 -30.32 -7.68
C TYR A 92 9.81 -31.22 -7.24
N LEU A 93 10.64 -31.68 -8.19
CA LEU A 93 11.85 -32.48 -7.95
C LEU A 93 13.02 -31.65 -7.39
N LYS A 94 12.83 -30.38 -7.11
CA LYS A 94 13.86 -29.43 -6.64
C LYS A 94 15.03 -29.26 -7.64
N GLN A 95 14.80 -29.57 -8.89
CA GLN A 95 15.73 -29.36 -10.01
C GLN A 95 15.48 -27.96 -10.61
N VAL A 96 15.67 -26.93 -9.77
CA VAL A 96 15.32 -25.55 -10.08
C VAL A 96 15.97 -25.03 -11.36
N PRO A 97 17.28 -25.27 -11.64
CA PRO A 97 17.91 -24.77 -12.87
C PRO A 97 17.27 -25.35 -14.15
N GLN A 98 16.89 -26.65 -14.14
CA GLN A 98 16.24 -27.30 -15.28
C GLN A 98 14.81 -26.77 -15.46
N GLY A 99 14.07 -26.58 -14.37
CA GLY A 99 12.74 -25.99 -14.38
C GLY A 99 12.74 -24.58 -14.92
N GLN A 100 13.68 -23.75 -14.48
CA GLN A 100 13.85 -22.39 -14.97
C GLN A 100 14.19 -22.36 -16.46
N ALA A 101 15.17 -23.14 -16.90
CA ALA A 101 15.56 -23.18 -18.31
C ALA A 101 14.40 -23.64 -19.23
N ALA A 102 13.60 -24.61 -18.79
CA ALA A 102 12.41 -25.04 -19.51
C ALA A 102 11.35 -23.95 -19.61
N LEU A 103 11.11 -23.23 -18.49
CA LEU A 103 10.12 -22.17 -18.44
C LEU A 103 10.56 -20.92 -19.23
N GLU A 104 11.83 -20.52 -19.15
CA GLU A 104 12.42 -19.46 -19.98
C GLU A 104 12.24 -19.76 -21.47
N LYS A 105 12.51 -21.02 -21.87
CA LYS A 105 12.33 -21.45 -23.25
C LYS A 105 10.85 -21.49 -23.67
N ALA A 106 9.93 -21.83 -22.75
CA ALA A 106 8.50 -21.78 -23.02
C ALA A 106 8.04 -20.36 -23.33
N VAL A 107 8.46 -19.37 -22.51
CA VAL A 107 8.15 -17.95 -22.71
C VAL A 107 8.81 -17.41 -23.99
N GLU A 108 10.06 -17.80 -24.28
CA GLU A 108 10.75 -17.39 -25.51
C GLU A 108 10.04 -17.86 -26.78
N ASN A 109 9.49 -19.08 -26.76
CA ASN A 109 8.82 -19.67 -27.92
C ASN A 109 7.35 -19.19 -28.07
N ASP A 110 6.70 -18.86 -26.98
CA ASP A 110 5.32 -18.36 -26.96
C ASP A 110 5.18 -17.18 -25.98
N PRO A 111 5.70 -16.02 -26.35
CA PRO A 111 5.69 -14.83 -25.47
C PRO A 111 4.30 -14.20 -25.32
N ASP A 112 3.33 -14.63 -26.12
CA ASP A 112 1.93 -14.15 -26.03
C ASP A 112 1.10 -14.99 -25.06
N ASN A 113 1.68 -16.03 -24.46
CA ASN A 113 1.03 -16.77 -23.40
C ASN A 113 1.31 -16.12 -22.03
N TYR A 114 0.28 -15.47 -21.49
CA TYR A 114 0.34 -14.81 -20.21
C TYR A 114 0.83 -15.72 -19.07
N TRP A 115 0.30 -16.96 -19.01
CA TRP A 115 0.56 -17.87 -17.90
C TRP A 115 2.00 -18.36 -17.83
N TYR A 116 2.66 -18.52 -18.99
CA TYR A 116 4.07 -18.88 -19.02
C TYR A 116 4.93 -17.74 -18.46
N SER A 117 4.65 -16.51 -18.91
CA SER A 117 5.34 -15.32 -18.43
C SER A 117 5.08 -15.07 -16.94
N GLN A 118 3.84 -15.25 -16.46
CA GLN A 118 3.49 -15.12 -15.06
C GLN A 118 4.22 -16.15 -14.20
N GLY A 119 4.26 -17.42 -14.63
CA GLY A 119 5.00 -18.46 -13.93
C GLY A 119 6.51 -18.16 -13.83
N LEU A 120 7.11 -17.67 -14.92
CA LEU A 120 8.52 -17.29 -14.95
C LEU A 120 8.82 -16.08 -14.07
N ALA A 121 7.96 -15.05 -14.08
CA ALA A 121 8.10 -13.88 -13.22
C ALA A 121 8.04 -14.27 -11.74
N SER A 122 7.09 -15.13 -11.37
CA SER A 122 6.99 -15.66 -10.00
C SER A 122 8.23 -16.47 -9.60
N LEU A 123 8.78 -17.27 -10.52
CA LEU A 123 10.00 -18.04 -10.27
C LEU A 123 11.21 -17.12 -10.03
N TYR A 124 11.39 -16.08 -10.85
CA TYR A 124 12.46 -15.10 -10.65
C TYR A 124 12.35 -14.38 -9.30
N GLN A 125 11.13 -14.02 -8.87
CA GLN A 125 10.89 -13.42 -7.55
C GLN A 125 11.27 -14.38 -6.41
N GLN A 126 10.88 -15.65 -6.50
CA GLN A 126 11.21 -16.69 -5.51
C GLN A 126 12.71 -16.92 -5.39
N GLN A 127 13.44 -16.80 -6.50
CA GLN A 127 14.91 -16.94 -6.53
C GLN A 127 15.65 -15.64 -6.21
N ASN A 128 14.93 -14.57 -5.88
CA ASN A 128 15.48 -13.23 -5.65
C ASN A 128 16.20 -12.63 -6.88
N GLU A 129 15.86 -13.10 -8.10
CA GLU A 129 16.37 -12.57 -9.37
C GLU A 129 15.55 -11.32 -9.79
N MET A 130 15.51 -10.30 -8.92
CA MET A 130 14.57 -9.16 -9.03
C MET A 130 14.70 -8.43 -10.36
N GLN A 131 15.92 -8.24 -10.89
CA GLN A 131 16.11 -7.56 -12.18
C GLN A 131 15.50 -8.34 -13.36
N LYS A 132 15.56 -9.68 -13.34
CA LYS A 132 14.91 -10.49 -14.37
C LYS A 132 13.40 -10.45 -14.22
N ALA A 133 12.90 -10.48 -12.98
CA ALA A 133 11.48 -10.37 -12.69
C ALA A 133 10.92 -9.03 -13.20
N THR A 134 11.54 -7.89 -12.87
CA THR A 134 11.10 -6.57 -13.32
C THR A 134 11.12 -6.42 -14.84
N ASN A 135 12.20 -6.87 -15.51
CA ASN A 135 12.29 -6.81 -16.97
C ASN A 135 11.16 -7.62 -17.65
N LEU A 136 10.86 -8.80 -17.13
CA LEU A 136 9.77 -9.62 -17.65
C LEU A 136 8.41 -9.00 -17.37
N LEU A 137 8.16 -8.51 -16.15
CA LEU A 137 6.90 -7.87 -15.76
C LEU A 137 6.65 -6.57 -16.55
N GLU A 138 7.68 -5.77 -16.84
CA GLU A 138 7.56 -4.60 -17.72
C GLU A 138 7.15 -4.99 -19.14
N SER A 139 7.75 -6.07 -19.67
CA SER A 139 7.34 -6.64 -20.96
C SER A 139 5.89 -7.14 -20.93
N MET A 140 5.49 -7.80 -19.84
CA MET A 140 4.11 -8.25 -19.62
C MET A 140 3.12 -7.10 -19.52
N ALA A 141 3.44 -6.05 -18.76
CA ALA A 141 2.60 -4.86 -18.60
C ALA A 141 2.36 -4.12 -19.93
N THR A 142 3.32 -4.24 -20.87
CA THR A 142 3.19 -3.68 -22.22
C THR A 142 2.41 -4.61 -23.15
N ARG A 143 2.68 -5.91 -23.10
CA ARG A 143 2.09 -6.92 -24.00
C ARG A 143 0.65 -7.26 -23.64
N PHE A 144 0.35 -7.38 -22.36
CA PHE A 144 -0.97 -7.69 -21.80
C PHE A 144 -1.55 -6.44 -21.16
N SER A 145 -1.69 -5.39 -21.96
CA SER A 145 -2.05 -4.05 -21.49
C SER A 145 -3.45 -3.96 -20.85
N ASP A 146 -4.31 -4.94 -21.04
CA ASP A 146 -5.61 -5.08 -20.40
C ASP A 146 -5.54 -5.61 -18.96
N ARG A 147 -4.37 -6.17 -18.57
CA ARG A 147 -4.14 -6.74 -17.23
C ARG A 147 -3.40 -5.77 -16.33
N MET A 148 -3.77 -5.78 -15.06
CA MET A 148 -3.14 -4.97 -14.02
C MET A 148 -2.15 -5.78 -13.16
N ASP A 149 -2.28 -7.11 -13.14
CA ASP A 149 -1.45 -7.99 -12.31
C ASP A 149 0.06 -7.73 -12.45
N PRO A 150 0.62 -7.51 -13.67
CA PRO A 150 2.04 -7.20 -13.81
C PRO A 150 2.43 -5.88 -13.14
N LEU A 151 1.54 -4.87 -13.15
CA LEU A 151 1.80 -3.59 -12.50
C LEU A 151 1.77 -3.71 -10.97
N TYR A 152 0.84 -4.50 -10.41
CA TYR A 152 0.85 -4.77 -8.97
C TYR A 152 2.09 -5.54 -8.53
N SER A 153 2.54 -6.52 -9.35
CA SER A 153 3.79 -7.24 -9.07
C SER A 153 5.02 -6.33 -9.14
N LEU A 154 5.05 -5.38 -10.08
CA LEU A 154 6.09 -4.35 -10.17
C LEU A 154 6.08 -3.43 -8.95
N LEU A 155 4.91 -3.00 -8.47
CA LEU A 155 4.79 -2.18 -7.26
C LEU A 155 5.39 -2.90 -6.05
N ASP A 156 5.08 -4.20 -5.86
CA ASP A 156 5.65 -4.97 -4.75
C ASP A 156 7.18 -5.01 -4.83
N ILE A 157 7.74 -5.30 -6.00
CA ILE A 157 9.19 -5.37 -6.18
C ILE A 157 9.82 -4.00 -5.95
N TYR A 158 9.32 -2.93 -6.59
CA TYR A 158 9.89 -1.60 -6.48
C TYR A 158 9.77 -1.03 -5.07
N ASN A 159 8.67 -1.31 -4.34
CA ASN A 159 8.56 -0.96 -2.92
C ASN A 159 9.60 -1.67 -2.06
N ARG A 160 9.82 -2.97 -2.27
CA ARG A 160 10.83 -3.74 -1.53
C ARG A 160 12.26 -3.31 -1.82
N LEU A 161 12.50 -2.78 -3.03
CA LEU A 161 13.80 -2.23 -3.45
C LEU A 161 13.96 -0.74 -3.11
N GLU A 162 12.92 -0.11 -2.55
CA GLU A 162 12.84 1.33 -2.27
C GLU A 162 13.08 2.21 -3.52
N GLU A 163 12.74 1.67 -4.70
CA GLU A 163 12.84 2.37 -5.98
C GLU A 163 11.63 3.30 -6.18
N TYR A 164 11.52 4.32 -5.37
CA TYR A 164 10.34 5.20 -5.27
C TYR A 164 9.92 5.86 -6.59
N ASP A 165 10.86 6.19 -7.48
CA ASP A 165 10.54 6.75 -8.80
C ASP A 165 9.80 5.73 -9.68
N ASN A 166 10.20 4.47 -9.62
CA ASN A 166 9.54 3.38 -10.31
C ASN A 166 8.18 3.06 -9.68
N VAL A 167 8.04 3.18 -8.35
CA VAL A 167 6.75 3.07 -7.64
C VAL A 167 5.78 4.13 -8.17
N ILE A 168 6.18 5.40 -8.18
CA ILE A 168 5.33 6.52 -8.68
C ILE A 168 4.94 6.29 -10.15
N THR A 169 5.90 5.93 -10.99
CA THR A 169 5.65 5.64 -12.41
C THR A 169 4.61 4.52 -12.59
N THR A 170 4.72 3.47 -11.78
CA THR A 170 3.80 2.32 -11.84
C THR A 170 2.41 2.69 -11.30
N LEU A 171 2.33 3.49 -10.23
CA LEU A 171 1.07 4.03 -9.71
C LEU A 171 0.37 4.92 -10.75
N ASN A 172 1.11 5.76 -11.48
CA ASN A 172 0.54 6.57 -12.56
C ASN A 172 -0.03 5.69 -13.69
N ARG A 173 0.66 4.61 -14.07
CA ARG A 173 0.15 3.63 -15.06
C ARG A 173 -1.11 2.93 -14.59
N LEU A 174 -1.24 2.64 -13.31
CA LEU A 174 -2.48 2.10 -12.73
C LEU A 174 -3.59 3.15 -12.75
N GLU A 175 -3.28 4.39 -12.39
CA GLU A 175 -4.26 5.48 -12.41
C GLU A 175 -4.77 5.78 -13.82
N GLU A 176 -3.91 5.70 -14.85
CA GLU A 176 -4.32 5.81 -16.26
C GLU A 176 -5.33 4.73 -16.68
N LYS A 177 -5.27 3.54 -16.07
CA LYS A 177 -6.14 2.41 -16.39
C LYS A 177 -7.43 2.37 -15.56
N MET A 178 -7.33 2.69 -14.30
CA MET A 178 -8.41 2.57 -13.32
C MET A 178 -9.18 3.88 -13.13
N GLY A 179 -8.61 4.98 -13.59
CA GLY A 179 -9.02 6.31 -13.20
C GLY A 179 -8.44 6.71 -11.85
N LYS A 180 -8.59 7.98 -11.50
CA LYS A 180 -8.14 8.52 -10.23
C LYS A 180 -8.93 7.90 -9.09
N ASN A 181 -8.24 7.49 -8.03
CA ASN A 181 -8.87 7.00 -6.82
C ASN A 181 -8.02 7.31 -5.59
N GLU A 182 -8.68 7.34 -4.45
CA GLU A 182 -8.11 7.65 -3.15
C GLU A 182 -6.86 6.83 -2.84
N GLN A 183 -6.93 5.52 -3.03
CA GLN A 183 -5.86 4.61 -2.63
C GLN A 183 -4.55 4.87 -3.39
N LEU A 184 -4.63 5.08 -4.70
CA LEU A 184 -3.45 5.38 -5.53
C LEU A 184 -2.86 6.75 -5.18
N SER A 185 -3.72 7.77 -5.03
CA SER A 185 -3.28 9.12 -4.68
C SER A 185 -2.65 9.20 -3.29
N MET A 186 -3.23 8.52 -2.29
CA MET A 186 -2.66 8.47 -0.94
C MET A 186 -1.33 7.71 -0.91
N GLU A 187 -1.18 6.65 -1.71
CA GLU A 187 0.10 5.94 -1.82
C GLU A 187 1.16 6.83 -2.49
N LYS A 188 0.82 7.55 -3.57
CA LYS A 188 1.73 8.54 -4.17
C LYS A 188 2.10 9.64 -3.19
N PHE A 189 1.13 10.19 -2.47
CA PHE A 189 1.34 11.17 -1.42
C PHE A 189 2.37 10.68 -0.37
N ARG A 190 2.17 9.46 0.15
CA ARG A 190 3.08 8.82 1.10
C ARG A 190 4.51 8.71 0.56
N ILE A 191 4.66 8.24 -0.69
CA ILE A 191 5.96 8.09 -1.35
C ILE A 191 6.64 9.45 -1.56
N TYR A 192 5.90 10.49 -1.96
CA TYR A 192 6.46 11.83 -2.10
C TYR A 192 6.96 12.39 -0.77
N LEU A 193 6.24 12.15 0.34
CA LEU A 193 6.71 12.53 1.68
C LEU A 193 8.00 11.79 2.07
N GLN A 194 8.10 10.48 1.78
CA GLN A 194 9.34 9.71 2.03
C GLN A 194 10.52 10.24 1.22
N LYS A 195 10.29 10.66 -0.02
CA LYS A 195 11.29 11.33 -0.88
C LYS A 195 11.60 12.75 -0.45
N LYS A 196 10.87 13.31 0.51
CA LYS A 196 10.92 14.74 0.88
C LYS A 196 10.56 15.68 -0.28
N ASP A 197 9.80 15.17 -1.26
CA ASP A 197 9.23 15.97 -2.34
C ASP A 197 7.88 16.55 -1.89
N ASN A 198 7.96 17.56 -1.03
CA ASN A 198 6.79 18.20 -0.46
C ASN A 198 5.91 18.86 -1.53
N GLN A 199 6.48 19.29 -2.66
CA GLN A 199 5.71 19.92 -3.73
C GLN A 199 4.80 18.93 -4.45
N SER A 200 5.31 17.73 -4.74
CA SER A 200 4.51 16.69 -5.37
C SER A 200 3.50 16.09 -4.39
N ALA A 201 3.87 15.91 -3.12
CA ALA A 201 2.94 15.52 -2.07
C ALA A 201 1.77 16.51 -1.95
N PHE A 202 2.08 17.80 -1.97
CA PHE A 202 1.07 18.86 -1.91
C PHE A 202 0.09 18.77 -3.10
N ARG A 203 0.59 18.61 -4.32
CA ARG A 203 -0.27 18.47 -5.52
C ARG A 203 -1.18 17.24 -5.46
N GLU A 204 -0.72 16.12 -4.93
CA GLU A 204 -1.55 14.93 -4.78
C GLU A 204 -2.70 15.15 -3.80
N ILE A 205 -2.44 15.79 -2.65
CA ILE A 205 -3.49 16.05 -1.67
C ILE A 205 -4.46 17.15 -2.13
N GLU A 206 -3.97 18.21 -2.82
CA GLU A 206 -4.85 19.20 -3.45
C GLU A 206 -5.81 18.54 -4.43
N SER A 207 -5.30 17.65 -5.25
CA SER A 207 -6.09 16.90 -6.23
C SER A 207 -7.14 15.97 -5.58
N LEU A 208 -6.87 15.41 -4.39
CA LEU A 208 -7.88 14.68 -3.61
C LEU A 208 -8.96 15.61 -3.03
N VAL A 209 -8.58 16.80 -2.57
CA VAL A 209 -9.53 17.81 -2.11
C VAL A 209 -10.44 18.28 -3.24
N GLU A 210 -9.91 18.42 -4.45
CA GLU A 210 -10.71 18.79 -5.64
C GLU A 210 -11.69 17.68 -6.05
N GLU A 211 -11.25 16.43 -6.02
CA GLU A 211 -12.06 15.26 -6.41
C GLU A 211 -13.12 14.93 -5.35
N TYR A 212 -12.77 15.09 -4.06
CA TYR A 212 -13.63 14.76 -2.91
C TYR A 212 -13.84 15.98 -2.00
N PRO A 213 -14.48 17.06 -2.47
CA PRO A 213 -14.56 18.34 -1.73
C PRO A 213 -15.34 18.27 -0.41
N MET A 214 -16.20 17.26 -0.25
CA MET A 214 -17.00 17.03 0.94
C MET A 214 -16.32 16.12 1.96
N ASP A 215 -15.18 15.51 1.61
CA ASP A 215 -14.42 14.69 2.55
C ASP A 215 -13.43 15.55 3.35
N MET A 216 -13.81 15.87 4.59
CA MET A 216 -13.02 16.73 5.45
C MET A 216 -11.67 16.14 5.84
N ARG A 217 -11.47 14.82 5.70
CA ARG A 217 -10.16 14.17 5.95
C ARG A 217 -9.06 14.77 5.08
N TYR A 218 -9.32 14.93 3.77
CA TYR A 218 -8.34 15.50 2.84
C TYR A 218 -8.09 16.98 3.11
N GLN A 219 -9.11 17.72 3.53
CA GLN A 219 -8.95 19.11 3.94
C GLN A 219 -7.99 19.21 5.14
N VAL A 220 -8.15 18.36 6.16
CA VAL A 220 -7.25 18.35 7.32
C VAL A 220 -5.83 17.98 6.92
N ILE A 221 -5.66 16.91 6.10
CA ILE A 221 -4.33 16.49 5.61
C ILE A 221 -3.67 17.63 4.81
N LEU A 222 -4.43 18.36 3.99
CA LEU A 222 -3.92 19.54 3.27
C LEU A 222 -3.46 20.63 4.25
N GLY A 223 -4.22 20.88 5.32
CA GLY A 223 -3.83 21.77 6.40
C GLY A 223 -2.51 21.34 7.06
N ASP A 224 -2.35 20.05 7.33
CA ASP A 224 -1.12 19.49 7.91
C ASP A 224 0.09 19.65 6.98
N VAL A 225 -0.11 19.49 5.66
CA VAL A 225 0.92 19.77 4.65
C VAL A 225 1.27 21.26 4.60
N TYR A 226 0.29 22.15 4.73
CA TYR A 226 0.57 23.58 4.87
C TYR A 226 1.41 23.88 6.11
N MET A 227 1.09 23.29 7.27
CA MET A 227 1.89 23.42 8.51
C MET A 227 3.35 23.00 8.30
N GLN A 228 3.57 21.84 7.65
CA GLN A 228 4.91 21.32 7.38
C GLN A 228 5.72 22.22 6.43
N ASN A 229 5.04 23.03 5.61
CA ASN A 229 5.66 23.98 4.67
C ASN A 229 5.67 25.43 5.21
N ASP A 230 5.50 25.63 6.52
CA ASP A 230 5.49 26.90 7.22
C ASP A 230 4.39 27.90 6.76
N LYS A 231 3.35 27.37 6.10
CA LYS A 231 2.14 28.11 5.69
C LYS A 231 1.07 28.04 6.78
N LYS A 232 1.40 28.63 7.92
CA LYS A 232 0.62 28.49 9.16
C LYS A 232 -0.78 29.11 9.08
N ASP A 233 -0.91 30.24 8.39
CA ASP A 233 -2.21 30.92 8.26
C ASP A 233 -3.18 30.11 7.38
N GLU A 234 -2.69 29.52 6.31
CA GLU A 234 -3.49 28.66 5.44
C GLU A 234 -3.95 27.39 6.19
N ALA A 235 -3.05 26.78 6.95
CA ALA A 235 -3.38 25.62 7.78
C ALA A 235 -4.46 25.96 8.82
N TYR A 236 -4.28 27.05 9.55
CA TYR A 236 -5.26 27.50 10.54
C TYR A 236 -6.65 27.71 9.92
N ASN A 237 -6.71 28.40 8.77
CA ASN A 237 -7.97 28.67 8.08
C ASN A 237 -8.68 27.39 7.66
N ILE A 238 -7.93 26.37 7.19
CA ILE A 238 -8.48 25.06 6.84
C ILE A 238 -9.05 24.37 8.09
N TYR A 239 -8.29 24.26 9.18
CA TYR A 239 -8.78 23.60 10.40
C TYR A 239 -10.04 24.29 10.94
N LYS A 240 -10.06 25.61 10.96
CA LYS A 240 -11.25 26.37 11.38
C LYS A 240 -12.44 26.15 10.47
N LYS A 241 -12.23 26.08 9.16
CA LYS A 241 -13.29 25.78 8.18
C LYS A 241 -13.86 24.37 8.39
N VAL A 242 -12.98 23.37 8.58
CA VAL A 242 -13.42 21.99 8.85
C VAL A 242 -14.24 21.92 10.13
N LEU A 243 -13.77 22.53 11.21
CA LEU A 243 -14.48 22.55 12.49
C LEU A 243 -15.79 23.39 12.47
N ALA A 244 -15.91 24.33 11.55
CA ALA A 244 -17.18 25.03 11.34
C ALA A 244 -18.22 24.13 10.65
N THR A 245 -17.79 23.20 9.82
CA THR A 245 -18.65 22.23 9.09
C THR A 245 -18.91 20.99 9.94
N GLU A 246 -17.86 20.45 10.55
CA GLU A 246 -17.85 19.26 11.41
C GLU A 246 -17.24 19.59 12.77
N PRO A 247 -18.03 20.15 13.72
CA PRO A 247 -17.52 20.58 15.02
C PRO A 247 -16.84 19.48 15.85
N ASP A 248 -17.18 18.21 15.58
CA ASP A 248 -16.68 17.03 16.28
C ASP A 248 -15.56 16.29 15.49
N ASN A 249 -15.02 16.91 14.43
CA ASN A 249 -13.94 16.31 13.64
C ASN A 249 -12.65 16.23 14.47
N ALA A 250 -12.34 15.03 14.95
CA ALA A 250 -11.22 14.77 15.85
C ALA A 250 -9.86 15.08 15.21
N MET A 251 -9.70 14.81 13.90
CA MET A 251 -8.46 15.12 13.17
C MET A 251 -8.23 16.63 13.16
N ALA A 252 -9.24 17.41 12.78
CA ALA A 252 -9.13 18.86 12.75
C ALA A 252 -8.92 19.48 14.15
N MET A 253 -9.55 18.93 15.20
CA MET A 253 -9.30 19.33 16.57
C MET A 253 -7.85 19.10 16.97
N TYR A 254 -7.30 17.93 16.65
CA TYR A 254 -5.92 17.59 16.97
C TYR A 254 -4.92 18.43 16.18
N SER A 255 -5.12 18.59 14.86
CA SER A 255 -4.26 19.43 14.02
C SER A 255 -4.30 20.90 14.45
N LEU A 256 -5.46 21.41 14.88
CA LEU A 256 -5.57 22.76 15.43
C LEU A 256 -4.86 22.89 16.79
N ALA A 257 -4.91 21.86 17.63
CA ALA A 257 -4.12 21.83 18.87
C ALA A 257 -2.62 21.87 18.57
N SER A 258 -2.15 21.04 17.64
CA SER A 258 -0.75 21.05 17.19
C SER A 258 -0.32 22.40 16.62
N TYR A 259 -1.20 23.07 15.86
CA TYR A 259 -0.96 24.43 15.39
C TYR A 259 -0.72 25.41 16.56
N TYR A 260 -1.58 25.39 17.58
CA TYR A 260 -1.44 26.26 18.75
C TYR A 260 -0.15 25.96 19.53
N GLU A 261 0.24 24.69 19.65
CA GLU A 261 1.50 24.32 20.31
C GLU A 261 2.71 24.88 19.54
N GLN A 262 2.76 24.65 18.21
CA GLN A 262 3.87 25.09 17.35
C GLN A 262 3.96 26.61 17.21
N THR A 263 2.87 27.33 17.44
CA THR A 263 2.81 28.80 17.44
C THR A 263 2.99 29.40 18.84
N GLY A 264 3.19 28.58 19.88
CA GLY A 264 3.45 29.00 21.25
C GLY A 264 2.21 29.51 22.02
N GLN A 265 1.01 29.23 21.53
CA GLN A 265 -0.27 29.65 22.10
C GLN A 265 -0.76 28.61 23.12
N LYS A 266 -0.08 28.54 24.28
CA LYS A 266 -0.27 27.47 25.27
C LYS A 266 -1.71 27.33 25.76
N GLU A 267 -2.36 28.42 26.09
CA GLU A 267 -3.72 28.42 26.63
C GLU A 267 -4.73 27.88 25.62
N LEU A 268 -4.57 28.24 24.34
CA LEU A 268 -5.42 27.74 23.27
C LEU A 268 -5.15 26.24 22.97
N TYR A 269 -3.88 25.82 23.05
CA TYR A 269 -3.50 24.42 22.95
C TYR A 269 -4.21 23.57 24.03
N GLU A 270 -4.15 24.01 25.29
CA GLU A 270 -4.79 23.30 26.39
C GLU A 270 -6.32 23.25 26.25
N GLN A 271 -6.94 24.35 25.87
CA GLN A 271 -8.38 24.40 25.61
C GLN A 271 -8.78 23.47 24.47
N GLN A 272 -7.98 23.41 23.43
CA GLN A 272 -8.28 22.56 22.27
C GLN A 272 -8.11 21.07 22.58
N LEU A 273 -7.09 20.68 23.37
CA LEU A 273 -6.94 19.32 23.86
C LEU A 273 -8.10 18.91 24.77
N ASP A 274 -8.48 19.77 25.71
CA ASP A 274 -9.64 19.55 26.56
C ASP A 274 -10.90 19.34 25.72
N THR A 275 -11.11 20.20 24.72
CA THR A 275 -12.25 20.09 23.81
C THR A 275 -12.28 18.75 23.10
N LEU A 276 -11.13 18.27 22.61
CA LEU A 276 -11.03 16.97 21.93
C LEU A 276 -11.28 15.80 22.90
N LEU A 277 -10.53 15.78 24.01
CA LEU A 277 -10.49 14.63 24.91
C LEU A 277 -11.78 14.46 25.74
N LEU A 278 -12.46 15.59 26.04
CA LEU A 278 -13.72 15.58 26.77
C LEU A 278 -14.96 15.54 25.86
N ASN A 279 -14.81 15.61 24.56
CA ASN A 279 -15.92 15.51 23.61
C ASN A 279 -16.43 14.06 23.54
N LYS A 280 -17.67 13.83 23.95
CA LYS A 280 -18.30 12.49 23.96
C LYS A 280 -18.48 11.86 22.57
N LYS A 281 -18.47 12.69 21.50
CA LYS A 281 -18.63 12.20 20.13
C LYS A 281 -17.31 11.75 19.47
N VAL A 282 -16.18 12.13 20.07
CA VAL A 282 -14.86 11.66 19.59
C VAL A 282 -14.68 10.21 20.02
N PRO A 283 -14.34 9.29 19.10
CA PRO A 283 -14.13 7.87 19.40
C PRO A 283 -13.06 7.64 20.47
N SER A 284 -13.30 6.64 21.34
CA SER A 284 -12.40 6.29 22.45
C SER A 284 -10.97 5.97 21.97
N ASP A 285 -10.82 5.24 20.87
CA ASP A 285 -9.51 4.95 20.28
C ASP A 285 -8.74 6.20 19.87
N THR A 286 -9.44 7.21 19.33
CA THR A 286 -8.83 8.49 18.96
C THR A 286 -8.36 9.24 20.20
N LYS A 287 -9.19 9.34 21.23
CA LYS A 287 -8.82 9.95 22.52
C LYS A 287 -7.62 9.23 23.14
N LEU A 288 -7.61 7.90 23.12
CA LEU A 288 -6.53 7.09 23.65
C LEU A 288 -5.19 7.40 22.93
N ASN A 289 -5.21 7.48 21.61
CA ASN A 289 -4.01 7.78 20.82
C ASN A 289 -3.48 9.19 21.10
N VAL A 290 -4.37 10.18 21.15
CA VAL A 290 -4.02 11.57 21.50
C VAL A 290 -3.43 11.62 22.93
N MET A 291 -4.05 10.93 23.88
CA MET A 291 -3.59 10.91 25.27
C MET A 291 -2.22 10.23 25.42
N ARG A 292 -1.98 9.12 24.70
CA ARG A 292 -0.66 8.47 24.65
C ARG A 292 0.41 9.42 24.13
N GLN A 293 0.13 10.13 23.04
CA GLN A 293 1.07 11.08 22.46
C GLN A 293 1.34 12.24 23.42
N PHE A 294 0.30 12.80 24.02
CA PHE A 294 0.43 13.86 25.02
C PHE A 294 1.30 13.44 26.22
N VAL A 295 1.12 12.22 26.75
CA VAL A 295 1.97 11.67 27.81
C VAL A 295 3.43 11.59 27.36
N VAL A 296 3.71 11.05 26.18
CA VAL A 296 5.07 10.90 25.64
C VAL A 296 5.74 12.27 25.45
N GLU A 297 5.03 13.24 24.91
CA GLU A 297 5.53 14.61 24.70
C GLU A 297 5.81 15.32 26.03
N ASN A 298 4.92 15.17 27.00
CA ASN A 298 5.11 15.72 28.35
C ASN A 298 6.37 15.16 29.02
N GLU A 299 6.58 13.84 28.93
CA GLU A 299 7.73 13.17 29.51
C GLU A 299 9.06 13.57 28.81
N ARG A 300 9.06 13.60 27.47
CA ARG A 300 10.23 14.06 26.70
C ARG A 300 10.63 15.50 27.00
N ALA A 301 9.64 16.36 27.25
CA ALA A 301 9.88 17.75 27.61
C ALA A 301 10.25 17.96 29.08
N GLY A 302 10.27 16.89 29.90
CA GLY A 302 10.54 16.98 31.35
C GLY A 302 9.54 17.84 32.09
N ARG A 303 8.30 17.92 31.61
CA ARG A 303 7.25 18.78 32.21
C ARG A 303 6.65 18.10 33.45
N ASP A 304 6.03 18.89 34.33
CA ASP A 304 5.35 18.38 35.51
C ASP A 304 4.20 17.43 35.15
N SER A 305 4.06 16.38 35.93
CA SER A 305 3.02 15.34 35.78
C SER A 305 1.61 15.84 36.15
N THR A 306 1.48 16.91 36.91
CA THR A 306 0.22 17.42 37.45
C THR A 306 -0.80 17.66 36.33
N ARG A 307 -0.37 18.18 35.21
CA ARG A 307 -1.23 18.47 34.07
C ARG A 307 -1.77 17.18 33.43
N VAL A 308 -0.91 16.17 33.26
CA VAL A 308 -1.30 14.86 32.70
C VAL A 308 -2.30 14.17 33.63
N ILE A 309 -2.05 14.22 34.93
CA ILE A 309 -2.92 13.64 35.96
C ILE A 309 -4.29 14.32 35.95
N ASN A 310 -4.32 15.67 36.03
CA ASN A 310 -5.58 16.41 35.98
C ASN A 310 -6.42 16.12 34.75
N LEU A 311 -5.76 15.91 33.59
CA LEU A 311 -6.46 15.59 32.35
C LEU A 311 -7.04 14.18 32.39
N PHE A 312 -6.28 13.20 32.90
CA PHE A 312 -6.78 11.85 33.13
C PHE A 312 -7.96 11.84 34.10
N ASP A 313 -7.87 12.57 35.22
CA ASP A 313 -8.94 12.63 36.23
C ASP A 313 -10.25 13.14 35.60
N ARG A 314 -10.18 14.21 34.79
CA ARG A 314 -11.35 14.76 34.08
C ARG A 314 -11.92 13.80 33.03
N ILE A 315 -11.05 13.03 32.35
CA ILE A 315 -11.49 11.99 31.43
C ILE A 315 -12.18 10.85 32.22
N MET A 316 -11.63 10.49 33.39
CA MET A 316 -12.21 9.47 34.25
C MET A 316 -13.54 9.85 34.90
N GLU A 317 -13.90 11.13 34.94
CA GLU A 317 -15.25 11.57 35.35
C GLU A 317 -16.33 11.19 34.34
N GLN A 318 -15.94 10.88 33.11
CA GLN A 318 -16.86 10.38 32.08
C GLN A 318 -16.99 8.87 32.13
N ASP A 319 -18.11 8.36 31.63
CA ASP A 319 -18.26 6.92 31.40
C ASP A 319 -17.23 6.46 30.37
N GLN A 320 -16.60 5.34 30.66
CA GLN A 320 -15.62 4.74 29.78
C GLN A 320 -16.25 3.56 29.03
N ASP A 321 -16.11 3.55 27.69
CA ASP A 321 -16.63 2.48 26.83
C ASP A 321 -15.80 1.19 26.94
N ASP A 322 -14.51 1.34 27.29
CA ASP A 322 -13.55 0.24 27.44
C ASP A 322 -12.51 0.53 28.54
N ALA A 323 -11.72 -0.48 28.88
CA ALA A 323 -10.71 -0.40 29.93
C ALA A 323 -9.37 0.21 29.49
N GLN A 324 -9.21 0.60 28.22
CA GLN A 324 -7.89 1.01 27.69
C GLN A 324 -7.43 2.36 28.24
N MET A 325 -8.33 3.34 28.33
CA MET A 325 -8.00 4.65 28.87
C MET A 325 -7.70 4.58 30.38
N PRO A 326 -8.54 3.94 31.23
CA PRO A 326 -8.20 3.70 32.64
C PRO A 326 -6.88 2.92 32.80
N MET A 327 -6.61 1.95 31.94
CA MET A 327 -5.36 1.18 31.98
C MET A 327 -4.14 2.02 31.63
N LEU A 328 -4.24 2.90 30.64
CA LEU A 328 -3.19 3.88 30.31
C LEU A 328 -2.90 4.81 31.51
N TYR A 329 -3.94 5.29 32.18
CA TYR A 329 -3.80 6.11 33.37
C TYR A 329 -3.11 5.37 34.52
N ALA A 330 -3.54 4.14 34.81
CA ALA A 330 -2.91 3.31 35.83
C ALA A 330 -1.42 3.05 35.53
N GLN A 331 -1.06 2.76 34.29
CA GLN A 331 0.33 2.61 33.85
C GLN A 331 1.14 3.87 34.06
N TYR A 332 0.58 5.05 33.75
CA TYR A 332 1.22 6.32 33.99
C TYR A 332 1.47 6.58 35.47
N LEU A 333 0.47 6.38 36.34
CA LEU A 333 0.61 6.54 37.78
C LEU A 333 1.65 5.59 38.39
N LEU A 334 1.67 4.29 37.93
CA LEU A 334 2.72 3.34 38.35
C LEU A 334 4.12 3.80 37.95
N ALA A 335 4.29 4.29 36.74
CA ALA A 335 5.56 4.84 36.26
C ALA A 335 6.04 6.05 37.13
N LYS A 336 5.08 6.81 37.67
CA LYS A 336 5.34 7.93 38.61
C LYS A 336 5.44 7.49 40.07
N LYS A 337 5.34 6.19 40.38
CA LYS A 337 5.36 5.60 41.74
C LYS A 337 4.22 6.10 42.66
N MET A 338 3.09 6.45 42.03
CA MET A 338 1.90 6.92 42.71
C MET A 338 0.95 5.74 43.02
N ASN A 339 1.42 4.79 43.82
CA ASN A 339 0.73 3.53 44.06
C ASN A 339 -0.66 3.70 44.69
N LYS A 340 -0.81 4.69 45.59
CA LYS A 340 -2.11 4.92 46.26
C LYS A 340 -3.20 5.35 45.29
N GLU A 341 -2.85 6.22 44.37
CA GLU A 341 -3.73 6.78 43.34
C GLU A 341 -4.02 5.74 42.24
N THR A 342 -3.10 4.79 42.03
CA THR A 342 -3.25 3.72 41.03
C THR A 342 -4.34 2.73 41.38
N MET A 343 -4.49 2.36 42.65
CA MET A 343 -5.39 1.27 43.07
C MET A 343 -6.85 1.52 42.65
N PRO A 344 -7.48 2.68 42.94
CA PRO A 344 -8.86 2.93 42.51
C PRO A 344 -9.03 2.94 40.99
N VAL A 345 -7.99 3.32 40.24
CA VAL A 345 -8.02 3.27 38.77
C VAL A 345 -8.01 1.84 38.26
N LEU A 346 -7.19 0.96 38.86
CA LEU A 346 -7.17 -0.48 38.52
C LEU A 346 -8.47 -1.19 38.90
N GLU A 347 -9.10 -0.85 40.01
CA GLU A 347 -10.44 -1.33 40.35
C GLU A 347 -11.44 -0.98 39.24
N ARG A 348 -11.43 0.27 38.77
CA ARG A 348 -12.28 0.70 37.67
C ARG A 348 -11.98 -0.06 36.36
N VAL A 349 -10.71 -0.41 36.11
CA VAL A 349 -10.36 -1.31 34.98
C VAL A 349 -11.07 -2.64 35.12
N LEU A 350 -11.09 -3.26 36.33
CA LEU A 350 -11.77 -4.54 36.57
C LEU A 350 -13.28 -4.43 36.56
N ASP A 351 -13.87 -3.29 36.90
CA ASP A 351 -15.29 -3.04 36.78
C ASP A 351 -15.75 -3.07 35.32
N ILE A 352 -14.91 -2.54 34.41
CA ILE A 352 -15.19 -2.49 32.96
C ILE A 352 -14.82 -3.82 32.29
N ASP A 353 -13.63 -4.35 32.60
CA ASP A 353 -13.08 -5.60 32.06
C ASP A 353 -12.66 -6.53 33.22
N PRO A 354 -13.60 -7.37 33.75
CA PRO A 354 -13.29 -8.31 34.81
C PRO A 354 -12.24 -9.37 34.44
N THR A 355 -11.89 -9.50 33.15
CA THR A 355 -10.89 -10.47 32.69
C THR A 355 -9.48 -9.88 32.58
N ASN A 356 -9.30 -8.61 32.90
CA ASN A 356 -8.04 -7.91 32.77
C ASN A 356 -6.98 -8.45 33.75
N THR A 357 -6.16 -9.37 33.27
CA THR A 357 -5.14 -10.04 34.07
C THR A 357 -4.08 -9.08 34.60
N ALA A 358 -3.70 -8.05 33.85
CA ALA A 358 -2.66 -7.10 34.24
C ALA A 358 -3.12 -6.25 35.44
N ALA A 359 -4.36 -5.74 35.41
CA ALA A 359 -4.93 -4.99 36.53
C ALA A 359 -5.04 -5.87 37.76
N ARG A 360 -5.59 -7.09 37.60
CA ARG A 360 -5.76 -8.07 38.69
C ARG A 360 -4.44 -8.45 39.37
N MET A 361 -3.41 -8.74 38.58
CA MET A 361 -2.09 -9.11 39.09
C MET A 361 -1.43 -7.96 39.87
N THR A 362 -1.62 -6.74 39.43
CA THR A 362 -1.07 -5.54 40.12
C THR A 362 -1.77 -5.34 41.47
N LEU A 363 -3.12 -5.41 41.51
CA LEU A 363 -3.90 -5.30 42.73
C LEU A 363 -3.58 -6.45 43.70
N LEU A 364 -3.48 -7.67 43.21
CA LEU A 364 -3.11 -8.85 43.97
C LEU A 364 -1.73 -8.68 44.62
N GLY A 365 -0.73 -8.21 43.84
CA GLY A 365 0.62 -7.94 44.37
C GLY A 365 0.61 -6.95 45.53
N GLU A 366 -0.15 -5.89 45.42
CA GLU A 366 -0.28 -4.85 46.47
C GLU A 366 -1.02 -5.41 47.70
N ALA A 367 -2.08 -6.20 47.49
CA ALA A 367 -2.83 -6.85 48.59
C ALA A 367 -1.95 -7.83 49.37
N VAL A 368 -1.15 -8.63 48.66
CA VAL A 368 -0.18 -9.56 49.28
C VAL A 368 0.87 -8.79 50.08
N GLN A 369 1.41 -7.72 49.54
CA GLN A 369 2.40 -6.90 50.21
C GLN A 369 1.90 -6.25 51.48
N LYS A 370 0.61 -5.86 51.52
CA LYS A 370 -0.08 -5.29 52.68
C LYS A 370 -0.58 -6.35 53.68
N GLY A 371 -0.54 -7.63 53.33
CA GLY A 371 -1.10 -8.70 54.13
C GLY A 371 -2.62 -8.70 54.16
N ASP A 372 -3.28 -8.09 53.19
CA ASP A 372 -4.73 -8.07 53.10
C ASP A 372 -5.27 -9.33 52.42
N TYR A 373 -5.36 -10.40 53.21
CA TYR A 373 -5.82 -11.71 52.73
C TYR A 373 -7.30 -11.72 52.27
N LYS A 374 -8.11 -10.79 52.75
CA LYS A 374 -9.50 -10.68 52.27
C LYS A 374 -9.53 -10.21 50.81
N GLU A 375 -8.71 -9.25 50.54
CA GLU A 375 -8.58 -8.70 49.18
C GLU A 375 -7.92 -9.72 48.23
N VAL A 376 -6.92 -10.47 48.70
CA VAL A 376 -6.32 -11.56 47.93
C VAL A 376 -7.32 -12.62 47.49
N ILE A 377 -8.32 -12.92 48.35
CA ILE A 377 -9.39 -13.90 48.04
C ILE A 377 -10.43 -13.29 47.10
N ARG A 378 -10.69 -11.98 47.18
CA ARG A 378 -11.65 -11.28 46.30
C ARG A 378 -11.16 -11.21 44.85
N LEU A 379 -9.89 -10.95 44.66
CA LEU A 379 -9.24 -10.76 43.35
C LEU A 379 -9.00 -12.10 42.62
#